data_02600132f980a67d57f984332f729b23
#
_entry.id   02600132f980a67d57f984332f729b23
#
_cell.length_a   1.000
_cell.length_b   1.000
_cell.length_c   1.000
_cell.angle_alpha   90.00
_cell.angle_beta   90.00
_cell.angle_gamma   90.00
#
_symmetry.space_group_name_H-M   'P 1'
#
loop_
_entity.id
_entity.type
_entity.pdbx_description
1 polymer ?
#
loop_
_entity_poly.entity_id
_entity_poly.type
_entity_poly.pdbx_seq_one_letter_code
_entity_poly.pdbx_strand_id
1 'polypeptide(L)'
;MAHHDEQSRPSPAREAIEQGRATLGIELGSTRIKAVLVGDDHVPLASGGHAWENQFVDRTWTYSLDAVWDGLRAAVAELLDDAEQRHGVRPTSLAAIGVSAMMHGYLAFDADDDLLVPFRTWRNTSTGAAAAELTELLGYNIPLRWSVAHLYQAVLDAEPHVADVRFVTTLAGYVHWRLTGRKVLGVGDASGMFPVDPATRDYDADLLARFDGLAADRLPVDHLADLLPQVLVAGQEAGTLTDEGVALLDPTGTLRAGTPLCPPEGDAGTGMVATASVAPRTANISVGTSIFAMVVLEKPLAQVHHEIDLVTTPAGDLVAMVHCNNGDRKSVV
;
A
#
# COMPACT_ATOMS: atom_id res chain seq x y z
N MET A 1 -7.61 -22.47 -57.92
CA MET A 1 -6.93 -22.60 -56.61
C MET A 1 -7.20 -21.31 -55.86
N ALA A 2 -8.16 -21.34 -54.98
CA ALA A 2 -8.45 -20.21 -54.13
C ALA A 2 -7.61 -20.36 -52.85
N HIS A 3 -6.60 -19.52 -52.70
CA HIS A 3 -5.94 -19.35 -51.39
C HIS A 3 -6.97 -18.66 -50.50
N HIS A 4 -7.56 -19.43 -49.57
CA HIS A 4 -8.22 -18.84 -48.43
C HIS A 4 -7.13 -18.16 -47.59
N ASP A 5 -7.17 -16.83 -47.56
CA ASP A 5 -6.57 -16.01 -46.53
C ASP A 5 -7.23 -16.44 -45.20
N GLU A 6 -6.58 -17.34 -44.49
CA GLU A 6 -6.81 -17.54 -43.08
C GLU A 6 -6.30 -16.27 -42.37
N GLN A 7 -7.14 -15.22 -42.34
CA GLN A 7 -6.92 -14.09 -41.44
C GLN A 7 -6.82 -14.71 -40.05
N SER A 8 -5.62 -14.84 -39.52
CA SER A 8 -5.36 -15.43 -38.19
C SER A 8 -6.16 -14.62 -37.18
N ARG A 9 -7.09 -15.30 -36.49
CA ARG A 9 -7.83 -14.70 -35.38
C ARG A 9 -6.81 -14.11 -34.39
N PRO A 10 -7.04 -12.91 -33.83
CA PRO A 10 -6.17 -12.36 -32.81
C PRO A 10 -6.02 -13.36 -31.66
N SER A 11 -4.85 -13.39 -31.05
CA SER A 11 -4.64 -14.27 -29.88
C SER A 11 -5.58 -13.86 -28.74
N PRO A 12 -6.00 -14.78 -27.84
CA PRO A 12 -6.85 -14.45 -26.69
C PRO A 12 -6.28 -13.32 -25.84
N ALA A 13 -4.95 -13.27 -25.67
CA ALA A 13 -4.26 -12.22 -24.97
C ALA A 13 -4.44 -10.84 -25.65
N ARG A 14 -4.24 -10.77 -26.98
CA ARG A 14 -4.47 -9.54 -27.73
C ARG A 14 -5.93 -9.09 -27.62
N GLU A 15 -6.86 -10.01 -27.76
CA GLU A 15 -8.29 -9.73 -27.67
C GLU A 15 -8.67 -9.20 -26.26
N ALA A 16 -8.10 -9.79 -25.19
CA ALA A 16 -8.31 -9.31 -23.83
C ALA A 16 -7.81 -7.87 -23.64
N ILE A 17 -6.64 -7.52 -24.22
CA ILE A 17 -6.08 -6.17 -24.17
C ILE A 17 -6.96 -5.19 -24.96
N GLU A 18 -7.30 -5.52 -26.21
CA GLU A 18 -8.11 -4.65 -27.10
C GLU A 18 -9.51 -4.36 -26.54
N GLN A 19 -10.08 -5.33 -25.80
CA GLN A 19 -11.41 -5.20 -25.17
C GLN A 19 -11.37 -4.62 -23.75
N GLY A 20 -10.20 -4.24 -23.22
CA GLY A 20 -10.06 -3.68 -21.88
C GLY A 20 -10.38 -4.67 -20.76
N ARG A 21 -10.25 -5.98 -20.99
CA ARG A 21 -10.51 -7.04 -20.00
C ARG A 21 -9.30 -7.37 -19.12
N ALA A 22 -8.14 -6.81 -19.47
CA ALA A 22 -6.93 -6.98 -18.67
C ALA A 22 -6.92 -6.07 -17.43
N THR A 23 -6.30 -6.51 -16.35
CA THR A 23 -6.13 -5.78 -15.09
C THR A 23 -4.67 -5.37 -14.92
N LEU A 24 -4.43 -4.15 -14.43
CA LEU A 24 -3.10 -3.65 -14.10
C LEU A 24 -2.85 -3.75 -12.60
N GLY A 25 -1.84 -4.52 -12.22
CA GLY A 25 -1.29 -4.54 -10.86
C GLY A 25 -0.03 -3.68 -10.78
N ILE A 26 0.04 -2.80 -9.78
CA ILE A 26 1.20 -1.95 -9.49
C ILE A 26 1.72 -2.29 -8.09
N GLU A 27 3.03 -2.53 -7.95
CA GLU A 27 3.69 -2.76 -6.67
C GLU A 27 4.86 -1.80 -6.50
N LEU A 28 4.84 -1.01 -5.43
CA LEU A 28 5.98 -0.18 -5.00
C LEU A 28 6.74 -0.88 -3.87
N GLY A 29 7.59 -1.83 -4.24
CA GLY A 29 8.46 -2.53 -3.28
C GLY A 29 9.69 -1.72 -2.90
N SER A 30 10.42 -2.14 -1.86
CA SER A 30 11.57 -1.39 -1.30
C SER A 30 12.75 -1.21 -2.24
N THR A 31 12.88 -2.01 -3.29
CA THR A 31 14.02 -1.95 -4.24
C THR A 31 13.58 -1.85 -5.68
N ARG A 32 12.31 -2.06 -5.96
CA ARG A 32 11.78 -2.07 -7.31
C ARG A 32 10.30 -1.70 -7.32
N ILE A 33 9.93 -0.86 -8.27
CA ILE A 33 8.54 -0.64 -8.68
C ILE A 33 8.25 -1.60 -9.83
N LYS A 34 7.10 -2.26 -9.79
CA LYS A 34 6.67 -3.23 -10.80
C LYS A 34 5.27 -2.88 -11.29
N ALA A 35 5.04 -3.10 -12.57
CA ALA A 35 3.73 -3.07 -13.18
C ALA A 35 3.51 -4.37 -13.94
N VAL A 36 2.35 -5.01 -13.78
CA VAL A 36 2.02 -6.27 -14.44
C VAL A 36 0.61 -6.17 -15.00
N LEU A 37 0.48 -6.45 -16.30
CA LEU A 37 -0.80 -6.59 -16.98
C LEU A 37 -1.23 -8.06 -16.90
N VAL A 38 -2.40 -8.34 -16.37
CA VAL A 38 -2.93 -9.69 -16.15
C VAL A 38 -4.21 -9.86 -16.96
N GLY A 39 -4.29 -10.96 -17.70
CA GLY A 39 -5.50 -11.32 -18.46
C GLY A 39 -6.66 -11.79 -17.57
N ASP A 40 -7.83 -11.95 -18.17
CA ASP A 40 -9.03 -12.48 -17.50
C ASP A 40 -8.93 -13.97 -17.12
N ASP A 41 -7.93 -14.67 -17.63
CA ASP A 41 -7.50 -16.01 -17.22
C ASP A 41 -6.43 -16.02 -16.11
N HIS A 42 -6.12 -14.83 -15.53
CA HIS A 42 -5.11 -14.61 -14.51
C HIS A 42 -3.65 -14.89 -14.97
N VAL A 43 -3.41 -14.94 -16.27
CA VAL A 43 -2.06 -15.09 -16.82
C VAL A 43 -1.44 -13.71 -17.06
N PRO A 44 -0.16 -13.50 -16.65
CA PRO A 44 0.56 -12.26 -16.98
C PRO A 44 0.74 -12.11 -18.49
N LEU A 45 0.29 -10.98 -19.03
CA LEU A 45 0.36 -10.64 -20.46
C LEU A 45 1.60 -9.80 -20.77
N ALA A 46 1.88 -8.80 -19.92
CA ALA A 46 3.03 -7.92 -20.05
C ALA A 46 3.49 -7.46 -18.68
N SER A 47 4.72 -6.97 -18.61
CA SER A 47 5.29 -6.46 -17.37
C SER A 47 6.27 -5.33 -17.63
N GLY A 48 6.45 -4.47 -16.63
CA GLY A 48 7.47 -3.45 -16.59
C GLY A 48 7.97 -3.23 -15.18
N GLY A 49 9.11 -2.58 -15.02
CA GLY A 49 9.66 -2.33 -13.71
C GLY A 49 10.77 -1.28 -13.71
N HIS A 50 10.94 -0.67 -12.54
CA HIS A 50 11.95 0.35 -12.30
C HIS A 50 12.69 0.05 -11.00
N ALA A 51 14.01 -0.02 -11.04
CA ALA A 51 14.83 -0.16 -9.83
C ALA A 51 14.99 1.21 -9.17
N TRP A 52 14.80 1.27 -7.87
CA TRP A 52 15.00 2.47 -7.07
C TRP A 52 15.63 2.15 -5.72
N GLU A 53 16.11 3.15 -5.02
CA GLU A 53 16.82 2.96 -3.78
C GLU A 53 16.26 3.86 -2.66
N ASN A 54 16.18 3.29 -1.47
CA ASN A 54 15.86 4.02 -0.24
C ASN A 54 17.04 4.95 0.12
N GLN A 55 16.76 6.22 0.30
CA GLN A 55 17.75 7.25 0.65
C GLN A 55 17.78 7.47 2.17
N PHE A 56 18.93 7.77 2.70
CA PHE A 56 19.10 8.17 4.10
C PHE A 56 19.51 9.64 4.15
N VAL A 57 18.51 10.50 4.37
CA VAL A 57 18.68 11.97 4.37
C VAL A 57 18.25 12.49 5.73
N ASP A 58 19.08 13.33 6.34
CA ASP A 58 18.81 13.95 7.65
C ASP A 58 18.35 12.95 8.72
N ARG A 59 19.01 11.79 8.78
CA ARG A 59 18.73 10.68 9.69
C ARG A 59 17.38 9.99 9.44
N THR A 60 16.75 10.20 8.28
CA THR A 60 15.49 9.62 7.88
C THR A 60 15.65 8.74 6.63
N TRP A 61 15.18 7.51 6.71
CA TRP A 61 15.04 6.66 5.54
C TRP A 61 13.80 7.09 4.75
N THR A 62 14.00 7.49 3.50
CA THR A 62 12.98 8.13 2.66
C THR A 62 13.07 7.74 1.19
N TYR A 63 12.01 8.00 0.45
CA TYR A 63 11.97 8.15 -1.01
C TYR A 63 11.34 9.49 -1.30
N SER A 64 11.85 10.24 -2.28
CA SER A 64 11.16 11.44 -2.73
C SER A 64 9.89 11.10 -3.51
N LEU A 65 8.87 11.95 -3.43
CA LEU A 65 7.63 11.73 -4.20
C LEU A 65 7.88 11.85 -5.71
N ASP A 66 8.88 12.62 -6.14
CA ASP A 66 9.31 12.66 -7.54
C ASP A 66 9.83 11.29 -8.00
N ALA A 67 10.67 10.63 -7.16
CA ALA A 67 11.17 9.28 -7.47
C ALA A 67 10.05 8.24 -7.53
N VAL A 68 8.97 8.39 -6.72
CA VAL A 68 7.77 7.55 -6.80
C VAL A 68 7.14 7.67 -8.19
N TRP A 69 6.88 8.90 -8.66
CA TRP A 69 6.21 9.10 -9.95
C TRP A 69 7.10 8.79 -11.13
N ASP A 70 8.38 9.12 -11.08
CA ASP A 70 9.32 8.78 -12.16
C ASP A 70 9.45 7.26 -12.31
N GLY A 71 9.53 6.55 -11.19
CA GLY A 71 9.60 5.09 -11.21
C GLY A 71 8.30 4.43 -11.67
N LEU A 72 7.13 4.95 -11.28
CA LEU A 72 5.83 4.47 -11.75
C LEU A 72 5.67 4.66 -13.25
N ARG A 73 5.97 5.86 -13.76
CA ARG A 73 5.94 6.16 -15.20
C ARG A 73 6.86 5.25 -16.00
N ALA A 74 8.07 5.04 -15.51
CA ALA A 74 9.04 4.15 -16.15
C ALA A 74 8.53 2.69 -16.20
N ALA A 75 7.98 2.18 -15.09
CA ALA A 75 7.45 0.83 -15.03
C ALA A 75 6.22 0.64 -15.93
N VAL A 76 5.32 1.63 -15.98
CA VAL A 76 4.13 1.58 -16.86
C VAL A 76 4.54 1.71 -18.32
N ALA A 77 5.47 2.60 -18.66
CA ALA A 77 5.96 2.74 -20.03
C ALA A 77 6.60 1.44 -20.55
N GLU A 78 7.45 0.79 -19.73
CA GLU A 78 8.04 -0.51 -20.08
C GLU A 78 6.96 -1.58 -20.26
N LEU A 79 5.91 -1.60 -19.42
CA LEU A 79 4.78 -2.52 -19.57
C LEU A 79 4.02 -2.28 -20.88
N LEU A 80 3.75 -1.03 -21.24
CA LEU A 80 3.05 -0.68 -22.50
C LEU A 80 3.86 -1.13 -23.71
N ASP A 81 5.18 -0.95 -23.68
CA ASP A 81 6.10 -1.39 -24.74
C ASP A 81 6.17 -2.92 -24.82
N ASP A 82 6.23 -3.62 -23.67
CA ASP A 82 6.22 -5.09 -23.61
C ASP A 82 4.90 -5.67 -24.15
N ALA A 83 3.76 -5.04 -23.83
CA ALA A 83 2.46 -5.42 -24.37
C ALA A 83 2.41 -5.28 -25.91
N GLU A 84 2.89 -4.16 -26.43
CA GLU A 84 2.97 -3.93 -27.87
C GLU A 84 3.91 -4.93 -28.56
N GLN A 85 5.08 -5.18 -27.98
CA GLN A 85 6.05 -6.13 -28.51
C GLN A 85 5.53 -7.56 -28.55
N ARG A 86 4.85 -8.02 -27.50
CA ARG A 86 4.35 -9.41 -27.39
C ARG A 86 3.05 -9.64 -28.14
N HIS A 87 2.15 -8.66 -28.11
CA HIS A 87 0.78 -8.84 -28.59
C HIS A 87 0.38 -7.93 -29.75
N GLY A 88 1.27 -6.98 -30.14
CA GLY A 88 1.02 -6.03 -31.22
C GLY A 88 -0.07 -4.99 -30.88
N VAL A 89 -0.30 -4.73 -29.59
CA VAL A 89 -1.33 -3.80 -29.11
C VAL A 89 -0.94 -3.25 -27.74
N ARG A 90 -1.22 -1.95 -27.52
CA ARG A 90 -1.13 -1.31 -26.20
C ARG A 90 -2.51 -1.23 -25.56
N PRO A 91 -2.64 -1.50 -24.25
CA PRO A 91 -3.91 -1.30 -23.55
C PRO A 91 -4.28 0.18 -23.53
N THR A 92 -5.51 0.51 -23.94
CA THR A 92 -6.07 1.87 -23.82
C THR A 92 -7.11 1.99 -22.72
N SER A 93 -7.68 0.86 -22.31
CA SER A 93 -8.61 0.71 -21.20
C SER A 93 -8.29 -0.58 -20.44
N LEU A 94 -8.67 -0.63 -19.18
CA LEU A 94 -8.39 -1.73 -18.27
C LEU A 94 -9.66 -2.12 -17.52
N ALA A 95 -9.78 -3.38 -17.12
CA ALA A 95 -10.88 -3.86 -16.27
C ALA A 95 -10.79 -3.28 -14.85
N ALA A 96 -9.57 -3.20 -14.30
CA ALA A 96 -9.30 -2.62 -12.99
C ALA A 96 -7.82 -2.28 -12.84
N ILE A 97 -7.50 -1.44 -11.85
CA ILE A 97 -6.14 -1.17 -11.39
C ILE A 97 -6.06 -1.51 -9.90
N GLY A 98 -5.03 -2.27 -9.49
CA GLY A 98 -4.68 -2.49 -8.10
C GLY A 98 -3.34 -1.84 -7.76
N VAL A 99 -3.28 -1.15 -6.61
CA VAL A 99 -2.05 -0.53 -6.09
C VAL A 99 -1.65 -1.23 -4.80
N SER A 100 -0.42 -1.72 -4.77
CA SER A 100 0.24 -2.28 -3.60
C SER A 100 1.54 -1.52 -3.35
N ALA A 101 1.88 -1.27 -2.09
CA ALA A 101 3.16 -0.66 -1.76
C ALA A 101 3.76 -1.27 -0.49
N MET A 102 5.05 -0.98 -0.24
CA MET A 102 5.65 -1.29 1.06
C MET A 102 4.74 -0.78 2.18
N MET A 103 4.37 -1.68 3.07
CA MET A 103 3.44 -1.40 4.17
C MET A 103 4.06 -0.43 5.17
N HIS A 104 3.22 0.29 5.92
CA HIS A 104 3.59 1.23 6.96
C HIS A 104 4.23 2.53 6.44
N GLY A 105 4.70 3.35 7.38
CA GLY A 105 5.33 4.63 7.12
C GLY A 105 4.42 5.82 7.39
N TYR A 106 4.95 7.00 7.12
CA TYR A 106 4.30 8.26 7.49
C TYR A 106 4.48 9.29 6.37
N LEU A 107 3.39 9.58 5.70
CA LEU A 107 3.22 10.69 4.76
C LEU A 107 2.20 11.64 5.37
N ALA A 108 2.61 12.87 5.67
CA ALA A 108 1.78 13.88 6.30
C ALA A 108 1.60 15.08 5.38
N PHE A 109 0.38 15.51 5.20
CA PHE A 109 -0.02 16.59 4.29
C PHE A 109 -0.78 17.68 5.03
N ASP A 110 -0.67 18.90 4.55
CA ASP A 110 -1.44 20.06 5.03
C ASP A 110 -2.81 20.18 4.32
N ALA A 111 -3.46 21.34 4.51
CA ALA A 111 -4.78 21.64 3.93
C ALA A 111 -4.73 21.87 2.41
N ASP A 112 -3.58 22.21 1.87
CA ASP A 112 -3.35 22.45 0.43
C ASP A 112 -2.84 21.18 -0.28
N ASP A 113 -2.80 20.03 0.45
CA ASP A 113 -2.30 18.74 0.00
C ASP A 113 -0.78 18.73 -0.28
N ASP A 114 -0.02 19.65 0.33
CA ASP A 114 1.42 19.70 0.27
C ASP A 114 2.07 18.80 1.33
N LEU A 115 3.15 18.09 0.94
CA LEU A 115 3.88 17.20 1.84
C LEU A 115 4.67 18.03 2.87
N LEU A 116 4.34 17.85 4.15
CA LEU A 116 4.92 18.63 5.25
C LEU A 116 6.34 18.23 5.65
N VAL A 117 6.63 16.94 5.58
CA VAL A 117 7.94 16.37 5.94
C VAL A 117 8.31 15.25 4.97
N PRO A 118 9.62 14.92 4.79
CA PRO A 118 10.01 13.77 3.98
C PRO A 118 9.29 12.50 4.40
N PHE A 119 8.92 11.66 3.42
CA PHE A 119 8.30 10.36 3.68
C PHE A 119 9.15 9.53 4.65
N ARG A 120 8.61 9.17 5.80
CA ARG A 120 9.26 8.27 6.78
C ARG A 120 8.85 6.86 6.48
N THR A 121 9.78 6.06 5.93
CA THR A 121 9.50 4.67 5.53
C THR A 121 9.45 3.74 6.75
N TRP A 122 9.01 2.49 6.54
CA TRP A 122 9.00 1.42 7.54
C TRP A 122 10.38 1.14 8.21
N ARG A 123 11.48 1.61 7.59
CA ARG A 123 12.84 1.44 8.13
C ARG A 123 13.19 2.40 9.26
N ASN A 124 12.39 3.45 9.46
CA ASN A 124 12.62 4.39 10.53
C ASN A 124 12.16 3.80 11.88
N THR A 125 13.03 3.85 12.86
CA THR A 125 12.82 3.27 14.20
C THR A 125 12.98 4.31 15.32
N SER A 126 12.84 5.60 14.99
CA SER A 126 13.02 6.72 15.93
C SER A 126 11.82 6.97 16.85
N THR A 127 10.77 6.15 16.77
CA THR A 127 9.48 6.32 17.45
C THR A 127 9.35 5.55 18.75
N GLY A 128 10.46 5.23 19.40
CA GLY A 128 10.47 4.34 20.58
C GLY A 128 9.64 4.84 21.75
N ALA A 129 9.71 6.14 22.06
CA ALA A 129 8.95 6.75 23.16
C ALA A 129 7.44 6.70 22.87
N ALA A 130 7.03 7.12 21.68
CA ALA A 130 5.64 7.09 21.26
C ALA A 130 5.07 5.67 21.24
N ALA A 131 5.80 4.71 20.65
CA ALA A 131 5.35 3.33 20.56
C ALA A 131 5.15 2.69 21.95
N ALA A 132 6.04 2.95 22.91
CA ALA A 132 5.91 2.45 24.26
C ALA A 132 4.68 3.04 24.97
N GLU A 133 4.50 4.36 24.94
CA GLU A 133 3.37 5.05 25.58
C GLU A 133 2.04 4.63 24.95
N LEU A 134 1.96 4.55 23.61
CA LEU A 134 0.77 4.11 22.91
C LEU A 134 0.44 2.64 23.19
N THR A 135 1.44 1.76 23.25
CA THR A 135 1.22 0.34 23.59
C THR A 135 0.62 0.18 24.97
N GLU A 136 1.11 0.93 25.96
CA GLU A 136 0.57 0.91 27.33
C GLU A 136 -0.86 1.47 27.38
N LEU A 137 -1.09 2.64 26.75
CA LEU A 137 -2.39 3.31 26.73
C LEU A 137 -3.47 2.47 26.07
N LEU A 138 -3.15 1.93 24.88
CA LEU A 138 -4.13 1.24 24.05
C LEU A 138 -4.31 -0.24 24.45
N GLY A 139 -3.34 -0.81 25.16
CA GLY A 139 -3.32 -2.25 25.44
C GLY A 139 -3.18 -3.08 24.16
N TYR A 140 -2.49 -2.52 23.16
CA TYR A 140 -2.28 -3.07 21.84
C TYR A 140 -0.84 -2.81 21.42
N ASN A 141 -0.14 -3.80 20.87
CA ASN A 141 1.24 -3.59 20.42
C ASN A 141 1.28 -2.57 19.28
N ILE A 142 1.97 -1.44 19.48
CA ILE A 142 2.17 -0.40 18.46
C ILE A 142 3.63 -0.47 18.01
N PRO A 143 3.90 -1.05 16.83
CA PRO A 143 5.25 -1.14 16.28
C PRO A 143 5.84 0.23 15.93
N LEU A 144 7.18 0.34 16.00
CA LEU A 144 7.92 1.58 15.74
C LEU A 144 7.64 2.19 14.35
N ARG A 145 7.26 1.38 13.38
CA ARG A 145 7.08 1.76 11.98
C ARG A 145 5.67 2.21 11.62
N TRP A 146 4.70 2.10 12.55
CA TRP A 146 3.32 2.48 12.29
C TRP A 146 3.14 3.98 12.17
N SER A 147 2.18 4.41 11.34
CA SER A 147 1.92 5.83 11.09
C SER A 147 1.57 6.60 12.36
N VAL A 148 0.76 6.01 13.26
CA VAL A 148 0.40 6.63 14.54
C VAL A 148 1.60 6.79 15.47
N ALA A 149 2.56 5.87 15.45
CA ALA A 149 3.78 6.00 16.24
C ALA A 149 4.64 7.18 15.74
N HIS A 150 4.73 7.37 14.42
CA HIS A 150 5.41 8.52 13.83
C HIS A 150 4.73 9.85 14.13
N LEU A 151 3.38 9.90 14.00
CA LEU A 151 2.61 11.08 14.32
C LEU A 151 2.77 11.47 15.79
N TYR A 152 2.61 10.50 16.70
CA TYR A 152 2.71 10.79 18.13
C TYR A 152 4.15 11.10 18.56
N GLN A 153 5.15 10.50 17.94
CA GLN A 153 6.55 10.88 18.19
C GLN A 153 6.80 12.33 17.76
N ALA A 154 6.27 12.76 16.62
CA ALA A 154 6.36 14.16 16.19
C ALA A 154 5.69 15.12 17.18
N VAL A 155 4.58 14.70 17.81
CA VAL A 155 3.95 15.46 18.90
C VAL A 155 4.85 15.53 20.12
N LEU A 156 5.48 14.41 20.54
CA LEU A 156 6.38 14.38 21.69
C LEU A 156 7.63 15.24 21.48
N ASP A 157 8.16 15.23 20.26
CA ASP A 157 9.35 16.01 19.87
C ASP A 157 9.01 17.47 19.53
N ALA A 158 7.74 17.89 19.62
CA ALA A 158 7.23 19.21 19.27
C ALA A 158 7.67 19.63 17.83
N GLU A 159 7.59 18.71 16.88
CA GLU A 159 7.96 18.99 15.49
C GLU A 159 6.99 20.03 14.89
N PRO A 160 7.49 21.10 14.24
CA PRO A 160 6.65 22.22 13.77
C PRO A 160 5.52 21.81 12.85
N HIS A 161 5.72 20.80 11.99
CA HIS A 161 4.73 20.36 11.02
C HIS A 161 3.44 19.82 11.64
N VAL A 162 3.46 19.41 12.90
CA VAL A 162 2.29 18.85 13.61
C VAL A 162 1.12 19.82 13.60
N ALA A 163 1.37 21.14 13.71
CA ALA A 163 0.33 22.15 13.69
C ALA A 163 -0.44 22.24 12.37
N ASP A 164 0.19 21.84 11.28
CA ASP A 164 -0.36 21.99 9.93
C ASP A 164 -0.88 20.66 9.34
N VAL A 165 -0.70 19.53 10.03
CA VAL A 165 -1.17 18.21 9.54
C VAL A 165 -2.69 18.21 9.37
N ARG A 166 -3.16 17.81 8.20
CA ARG A 166 -4.59 17.62 7.88
C ARG A 166 -4.88 16.25 7.29
N PHE A 167 -3.85 15.53 6.84
CA PHE A 167 -4.03 14.18 6.32
C PHE A 167 -2.75 13.36 6.52
N VAL A 168 -2.91 12.11 6.95
CA VAL A 168 -1.81 11.14 7.10
C VAL A 168 -2.17 9.88 6.32
N THR A 169 -1.22 9.34 5.56
CA THR A 169 -1.43 8.11 4.80
C THR A 169 -0.14 7.32 4.60
N THR A 170 -0.27 6.14 4.00
CA THR A 170 0.82 5.28 3.53
C THR A 170 1.17 5.59 2.07
N LEU A 171 2.22 4.94 1.56
CA LEU A 171 2.61 5.10 0.15
C LEU A 171 1.53 4.57 -0.80
N ALA A 172 0.90 3.43 -0.49
CA ALA A 172 -0.20 2.90 -1.30
C ALA A 172 -1.39 3.85 -1.34
N GLY A 173 -1.79 4.39 -0.18
CA GLY A 173 -2.86 5.37 -0.07
C GLY A 173 -2.56 6.67 -0.82
N TYR A 174 -1.31 7.17 -0.73
CA TYR A 174 -0.88 8.36 -1.48
C TYR A 174 -1.00 8.17 -3.00
N VAL A 175 -0.44 7.08 -3.53
CA VAL A 175 -0.50 6.82 -4.98
C VAL A 175 -1.95 6.68 -5.43
N HIS A 176 -2.76 5.91 -4.70
CA HIS A 176 -4.17 5.74 -5.01
C HIS A 176 -4.93 7.07 -5.01
N TRP A 177 -4.75 7.88 -3.97
CA TRP A 177 -5.38 9.19 -3.86
C TRP A 177 -5.03 10.08 -5.06
N ARG A 178 -3.76 10.14 -5.45
CA ARG A 178 -3.33 10.96 -6.59
C ARG A 178 -3.88 10.45 -7.94
N LEU A 179 -4.18 9.15 -8.05
CA LEU A 179 -4.78 8.56 -9.25
C LEU A 179 -6.31 8.74 -9.32
N THR A 180 -6.98 8.84 -8.16
CA THR A 180 -8.46 8.80 -8.09
C THR A 180 -9.10 10.05 -7.49
N GLY A 181 -8.33 10.89 -6.80
CA GLY A 181 -8.84 11.98 -5.96
C GLY A 181 -9.42 11.51 -4.62
N ARG A 182 -9.45 10.20 -4.31
CA ARG A 182 -10.06 9.65 -3.09
C ARG A 182 -9.02 9.28 -2.04
N LYS A 183 -9.18 9.82 -0.84
CA LYS A 183 -8.34 9.54 0.35
C LYS A 183 -8.86 8.30 1.09
N VAL A 184 -8.62 7.13 0.51
CA VAL A 184 -9.05 5.82 1.02
C VAL A 184 -7.87 4.87 1.17
N LEU A 185 -8.02 3.83 1.98
CA LEU A 185 -7.00 2.81 2.19
C LEU A 185 -7.66 1.44 2.39
N GLY A 186 -7.04 0.38 1.90
CA GLY A 186 -7.44 -0.98 2.18
C GLY A 186 -7.25 -1.33 3.66
N VAL A 187 -8.12 -2.14 4.22
CA VAL A 187 -8.13 -2.47 5.65
C VAL A 187 -6.84 -3.14 6.10
N GLY A 188 -6.19 -3.90 5.21
CA GLY A 188 -4.90 -4.53 5.50
C GLY A 188 -3.81 -3.49 5.75
N ASP A 189 -3.68 -2.49 4.89
CA ASP A 189 -2.69 -1.42 5.06
C ASP A 189 -3.08 -0.43 6.15
N ALA A 190 -4.38 -0.12 6.30
CA ALA A 190 -4.91 0.72 7.38
C ALA A 190 -4.58 0.16 8.77
N SER A 191 -4.61 -1.18 8.91
CA SER A 191 -4.22 -1.86 10.17
C SER A 191 -2.76 -1.66 10.56
N GLY A 192 -1.92 -1.22 9.63
CA GLY A 192 -0.54 -0.78 9.87
C GLY A 192 -0.39 0.71 10.17
N MET A 193 -1.47 1.47 10.12
CA MET A 193 -1.51 2.87 10.55
C MET A 193 -2.01 3.02 11.98
N PHE A 194 -3.11 2.37 12.28
CA PHE A 194 -3.78 2.35 13.59
C PHE A 194 -4.51 1.01 13.79
N PRO A 195 -4.74 0.53 15.04
CA PRO A 195 -5.50 -0.69 15.28
C PRO A 195 -6.88 -0.69 14.63
N VAL A 196 -7.23 -1.83 14.04
CA VAL A 196 -8.53 -2.07 13.38
C VAL A 196 -9.35 -3.06 14.21
N ASP A 197 -10.64 -2.76 14.40
CA ASP A 197 -11.60 -3.71 14.95
C ASP A 197 -12.04 -4.70 13.86
N PRO A 198 -11.78 -6.01 14.01
CA PRO A 198 -12.14 -7.01 13.01
C PRO A 198 -13.67 -7.18 12.84
N ALA A 199 -14.48 -6.72 13.81
CA ALA A 199 -15.92 -6.80 13.71
C ALA A 199 -16.50 -5.73 12.79
N THR A 200 -16.00 -4.51 12.89
CA THR A 200 -16.41 -3.39 12.03
C THR A 200 -15.59 -3.31 10.75
N ARG A 201 -14.37 -3.86 10.74
CA ARG A 201 -13.36 -3.74 9.68
C ARG A 201 -12.97 -2.29 9.40
N ASP A 202 -12.96 -1.52 10.44
CA ASP A 202 -12.58 -0.10 10.46
C ASP A 202 -11.68 0.15 11.67
N TYR A 203 -11.10 1.33 11.77
CA TYR A 203 -10.31 1.71 12.94
C TYR A 203 -11.09 1.49 14.23
N ASP A 204 -10.43 0.95 15.26
CA ASP A 204 -11.05 0.69 16.55
C ASP A 204 -11.47 2.00 17.23
N ALA A 205 -12.79 2.22 17.35
CA ALA A 205 -13.35 3.45 17.85
C ALA A 205 -13.03 3.71 19.33
N ASP A 206 -12.92 2.65 20.17
CA ASP A 206 -12.55 2.79 21.57
C ASP A 206 -11.08 3.18 21.72
N LEU A 207 -10.21 2.63 20.88
CA LEU A 207 -8.79 2.98 20.87
C LEU A 207 -8.56 4.38 20.29
N LEU A 208 -9.30 4.78 19.26
CA LEU A 208 -9.31 6.17 18.74
C LEU A 208 -9.67 7.16 19.85
N ALA A 209 -10.75 6.91 20.61
CA ALA A 209 -11.16 7.79 21.70
C ALA A 209 -10.11 7.90 22.80
N ARG A 210 -9.36 6.82 23.09
CA ARG A 210 -8.24 6.86 24.05
C ARG A 210 -7.09 7.71 23.51
N PHE A 211 -6.74 7.56 22.25
CA PHE A 211 -5.71 8.37 21.60
C PHE A 211 -6.10 9.85 21.58
N ASP A 212 -7.34 10.18 21.24
CA ASP A 212 -7.85 11.55 21.22
C ASP A 212 -7.72 12.20 22.62
N GLY A 213 -8.03 11.45 23.67
CA GLY A 213 -7.82 11.90 25.06
C GLY A 213 -6.35 12.16 25.42
N LEU A 214 -5.41 11.37 24.88
CA LEU A 214 -3.96 11.55 25.09
C LEU A 214 -3.42 12.76 24.32
N ALA A 215 -3.87 12.93 23.07
CA ALA A 215 -3.39 13.95 22.13
C ALA A 215 -4.20 15.23 22.15
N ALA A 216 -5.18 15.36 23.08
CA ALA A 216 -5.99 16.55 23.24
C ALA A 216 -5.12 17.82 23.28
N ASP A 217 -5.52 18.85 22.53
CA ASP A 217 -4.82 20.14 22.41
C ASP A 217 -3.40 20.06 21.79
N ARG A 218 -2.96 18.89 21.32
CA ARG A 218 -1.63 18.71 20.71
C ARG A 218 -1.68 18.52 19.20
N LEU A 219 -2.84 18.12 18.66
CA LEU A 219 -3.09 17.98 17.23
C LEU A 219 -4.01 19.11 16.74
N PRO A 220 -3.96 19.46 15.44
CA PRO A 220 -4.78 20.53 14.88
C PRO A 220 -6.22 20.07 14.54
N VAL A 221 -6.64 18.92 15.06
CA VAL A 221 -7.95 18.30 14.91
C VAL A 221 -8.42 17.73 16.25
N ASP A 222 -9.72 17.62 16.43
CA ASP A 222 -10.30 17.08 17.67
C ASP A 222 -10.23 15.54 17.71
N HIS A 223 -10.23 14.90 16.53
CA HIS A 223 -10.22 13.44 16.40
C HIS A 223 -9.14 12.96 15.46
N LEU A 224 -8.36 11.95 15.87
CA LEU A 224 -7.36 11.31 15.01
C LEU A 224 -7.98 10.80 13.70
N ALA A 225 -9.21 10.31 13.76
CA ALA A 225 -9.93 9.81 12.59
C ALA A 225 -10.04 10.84 11.45
N ASP A 226 -10.05 12.15 11.78
CA ASP A 226 -10.11 13.23 10.78
C ASP A 226 -8.81 13.36 9.96
N LEU A 227 -7.71 12.81 10.46
CA LEU A 227 -6.41 12.77 9.78
C LEU A 227 -6.20 11.48 8.97
N LEU A 228 -6.98 10.43 9.19
CA LEU A 228 -6.77 9.11 8.61
C LEU A 228 -7.61 8.91 7.33
N PRO A 229 -7.14 8.06 6.39
CA PRO A 229 -7.93 7.69 5.22
C PRO A 229 -9.16 6.86 5.61
N GLN A 230 -10.23 6.95 4.83
CA GLN A 230 -11.37 6.05 4.96
C GLN A 230 -10.94 4.59 4.68
N VAL A 231 -11.30 3.68 5.57
CA VAL A 231 -10.98 2.27 5.42
C VAL A 231 -11.97 1.58 4.47
N LEU A 232 -11.44 0.74 3.58
CA LEU A 232 -12.23 -0.08 2.65
C LEU A 232 -11.73 -1.53 2.73
N VAL A 233 -12.65 -2.49 2.59
CA VAL A 233 -12.27 -3.92 2.45
C VAL A 233 -12.14 -4.29 0.98
N ALA A 234 -11.38 -5.34 0.69
CA ALA A 234 -11.21 -5.86 -0.66
C ALA A 234 -12.57 -6.10 -1.35
N GLY A 235 -12.70 -5.64 -2.59
CA GLY A 235 -13.94 -5.73 -3.38
C GLY A 235 -14.87 -4.53 -3.26
N GLN A 236 -14.62 -3.59 -2.35
CA GLN A 236 -15.37 -2.33 -2.31
C GLN A 236 -14.87 -1.35 -3.37
N GLU A 237 -15.74 -0.43 -3.79
CA GLU A 237 -15.42 0.61 -4.76
C GLU A 237 -14.50 1.66 -4.14
N ALA A 238 -13.32 1.83 -4.73
CA ALA A 238 -12.32 2.78 -4.25
C ALA A 238 -12.13 4.01 -5.16
N GLY A 239 -12.95 4.16 -6.19
CA GLY A 239 -12.90 5.24 -7.16
C GLY A 239 -12.40 4.77 -8.53
N THR A 240 -12.25 5.73 -9.44
CA THR A 240 -11.82 5.50 -10.81
C THR A 240 -10.63 6.38 -11.17
N LEU A 241 -9.80 5.91 -12.09
CA LEU A 241 -8.69 6.67 -12.64
C LEU A 241 -9.21 7.98 -13.25
N THR A 242 -8.72 9.11 -12.78
CA THR A 242 -9.06 10.45 -13.27
C THR A 242 -8.19 10.85 -14.47
N ASP A 243 -8.53 11.94 -15.16
CA ASP A 243 -7.67 12.49 -16.23
C ASP A 243 -6.32 12.95 -15.68
N GLU A 244 -6.28 13.54 -14.47
CA GLU A 244 -5.06 13.89 -13.75
C GLU A 244 -4.25 12.65 -13.38
N GLY A 245 -4.94 11.59 -12.93
CA GLY A 245 -4.32 10.29 -12.63
C GLY A 245 -3.70 9.64 -13.87
N VAL A 246 -4.37 9.72 -15.03
CA VAL A 246 -3.78 9.28 -16.31
C VAL A 246 -2.52 10.06 -16.60
N ALA A 247 -2.54 11.39 -16.53
CA ALA A 247 -1.37 12.22 -16.82
C ALA A 247 -0.19 11.94 -15.88
N LEU A 248 -0.45 11.55 -14.64
CA LEU A 248 0.57 11.13 -13.68
C LEU A 248 1.16 9.75 -14.02
N LEU A 249 0.32 8.79 -14.43
CA LEU A 249 0.71 7.39 -14.61
C LEU A 249 1.25 7.12 -16.02
N ASP A 250 0.60 7.66 -17.03
CA ASP A 250 0.92 7.46 -18.45
C ASP A 250 0.92 8.80 -19.22
N PRO A 251 2.02 9.56 -19.18
CA PRO A 251 2.13 10.84 -19.89
C PRO A 251 2.10 10.70 -21.42
N THR A 252 2.13 9.48 -21.97
CA THR A 252 1.98 9.24 -23.41
C THR A 252 0.52 9.39 -23.87
N GLY A 253 -0.43 9.34 -22.91
CA GLY A 253 -1.86 9.45 -23.17
C GLY A 253 -2.46 8.22 -23.87
N THR A 254 -1.84 7.06 -23.74
CA THR A 254 -2.36 5.79 -24.25
C THR A 254 -3.55 5.31 -23.41
N LEU A 255 -3.41 5.34 -22.09
CA LEU A 255 -4.46 4.96 -21.14
C LEU A 255 -5.57 6.03 -21.10
N ARG A 256 -6.78 5.61 -20.80
CA ARG A 256 -7.95 6.48 -20.64
C ARG A 256 -8.43 6.48 -19.20
N ALA A 257 -8.98 7.61 -18.77
CA ALA A 257 -9.67 7.74 -17.51
C ALA A 257 -10.91 6.83 -17.43
N GLY A 258 -11.40 6.60 -16.19
CA GLY A 258 -12.61 5.84 -15.92
C GLY A 258 -12.38 4.39 -15.50
N THR A 259 -11.15 3.87 -15.56
CA THR A 259 -10.83 2.53 -15.04
C THR A 259 -11.06 2.48 -13.52
N PRO A 260 -11.82 1.50 -12.97
CA PRO A 260 -12.01 1.37 -11.53
C PRO A 260 -10.71 0.96 -10.84
N LEU A 261 -10.48 1.47 -9.63
CA LEU A 261 -9.38 1.06 -8.76
C LEU A 261 -9.89 0.22 -7.58
N CYS A 262 -9.11 -0.79 -7.22
CA CYS A 262 -9.29 -1.55 -5.99
C CYS A 262 -8.84 -0.70 -4.78
N PRO A 263 -9.30 -0.98 -3.53
CA PRO A 263 -8.70 -0.42 -2.34
C PRO A 263 -7.18 -0.65 -2.33
N PRO A 264 -6.36 0.38 -2.11
CA PRO A 264 -4.91 0.24 -2.12
C PRO A 264 -4.44 -0.51 -0.87
N GLU A 265 -3.47 -1.40 -1.00
CA GLU A 265 -3.04 -2.31 0.07
C GLU A 265 -1.53 -2.30 0.27
N GLY A 266 -1.10 -2.76 1.45
CA GLY A 266 0.30 -3.06 1.73
C GLY A 266 0.78 -4.33 1.03
N ASP A 267 2.08 -4.40 0.73
CA ASP A 267 2.72 -5.54 0.07
C ASP A 267 2.58 -6.85 0.86
N ALA A 268 2.53 -6.77 2.17
CA ALA A 268 2.30 -7.92 3.04
C ALA A 268 0.91 -8.54 2.82
N GLY A 269 -0.16 -7.71 2.79
CA GLY A 269 -1.54 -8.16 2.57
C GLY A 269 -1.75 -8.73 1.16
N THR A 270 -1.23 -8.05 0.13
CA THR A 270 -1.31 -8.53 -1.25
C THR A 270 -0.51 -9.82 -1.46
N GLY A 271 0.62 -9.99 -0.75
CA GLY A 271 1.37 -11.24 -0.71
C GLY A 271 0.58 -12.41 -0.14
N MET A 272 -0.26 -12.18 0.86
CA MET A 272 -1.17 -13.20 1.39
C MET A 272 -2.24 -13.61 0.37
N VAL A 273 -2.79 -12.65 -0.39
CA VAL A 273 -3.73 -12.94 -1.49
C VAL A 273 -3.03 -13.77 -2.58
N ALA A 274 -1.83 -13.37 -3.01
CA ALA A 274 -1.06 -14.04 -4.05
C ALA A 274 -0.74 -15.50 -3.70
N THR A 275 -0.62 -15.83 -2.41
CA THR A 275 -0.35 -17.19 -1.92
C THR A 275 -1.59 -17.93 -1.41
N ALA A 276 -2.79 -17.34 -1.60
CA ALA A 276 -4.06 -17.86 -1.09
C ALA A 276 -4.05 -18.12 0.45
N SER A 277 -3.29 -17.32 1.21
CA SER A 277 -3.12 -17.46 2.66
C SER A 277 -3.98 -16.47 3.44
N VAL A 278 -5.23 -16.27 3.04
CA VAL A 278 -6.14 -15.29 3.64
C VAL A 278 -7.22 -15.92 4.54
N ALA A 279 -7.34 -17.23 4.55
CA ALA A 279 -8.31 -17.93 5.41
C ALA A 279 -7.73 -18.16 6.83
N PRO A 280 -8.58 -18.21 7.88
CA PRO A 280 -8.13 -18.57 9.21
C PRO A 280 -7.30 -19.86 9.22
N ARG A 281 -6.22 -19.90 10.01
CA ARG A 281 -5.24 -21.00 10.12
C ARG A 281 -4.34 -21.17 8.89
N THR A 282 -4.37 -20.26 7.94
CA THR A 282 -3.35 -20.22 6.89
C THR A 282 -2.22 -19.28 7.26
N ALA A 283 -1.08 -19.45 6.64
CA ALA A 283 0.10 -18.61 6.89
C ALA A 283 0.84 -18.33 5.59
N ASN A 284 1.44 -17.14 5.53
CA ASN A 284 2.40 -16.74 4.51
C ASN A 284 3.74 -16.47 5.19
N ILE A 285 4.83 -16.93 4.57
CA ILE A 285 6.19 -16.62 5.02
C ILE A 285 6.96 -16.04 3.85
N SER A 286 7.37 -14.79 3.98
CA SER A 286 8.26 -14.13 3.04
C SER A 286 9.70 -14.24 3.54
N VAL A 287 10.59 -14.75 2.68
CA VAL A 287 12.00 -15.00 3.01
C VAL A 287 12.89 -14.22 2.06
N GLY A 288 13.64 -13.27 2.62
CA GLY A 288 14.60 -12.43 1.91
C GLY A 288 15.69 -11.99 2.88
N THR A 289 16.22 -10.79 2.71
CA THR A 289 17.12 -10.15 3.68
C THR A 289 16.47 -10.02 5.06
N SER A 290 15.17 -9.80 5.11
CA SER A 290 14.34 -10.01 6.28
C SER A 290 13.39 -11.19 6.06
N ILE A 291 12.92 -11.77 7.16
CA ILE A 291 11.89 -12.81 7.15
C ILE A 291 10.70 -12.25 7.91
N PHE A 292 9.52 -12.36 7.36
CA PHE A 292 8.29 -12.16 8.12
C PHE A 292 7.30 -13.30 7.87
N ALA A 293 6.65 -13.70 8.95
CA ALA A 293 5.61 -14.72 8.94
C ALA A 293 4.29 -14.06 9.32
N MET A 294 3.25 -14.32 8.56
CA MET A 294 1.90 -13.82 8.77
C MET A 294 0.95 -14.99 8.92
N VAL A 295 0.24 -15.05 10.03
CA VAL A 295 -0.70 -16.14 10.36
C VAL A 295 -2.08 -15.54 10.57
N VAL A 296 -3.07 -16.00 9.80
CA VAL A 296 -4.47 -15.57 9.99
C VAL A 296 -5.04 -16.25 11.24
N LEU A 297 -5.46 -15.41 12.17
CA LEU A 297 -5.96 -15.85 13.48
C LEU A 297 -7.43 -16.23 13.43
N GLU A 298 -7.82 -17.23 14.23
CA GLU A 298 -9.24 -17.57 14.47
C GLU A 298 -9.87 -16.71 15.58
N LYS A 299 -9.03 -16.16 16.46
CA LYS A 299 -9.44 -15.36 17.63
C LYS A 299 -8.37 -14.31 17.92
N PRO A 300 -8.77 -13.16 18.50
CA PRO A 300 -7.82 -12.19 19.00
C PRO A 300 -6.84 -12.81 20.00
N LEU A 301 -5.63 -12.25 20.11
CA LEU A 301 -4.66 -12.63 21.13
C LEU A 301 -5.21 -12.28 22.52
N ALA A 302 -4.96 -13.15 23.50
CA ALA A 302 -5.45 -12.97 24.87
C ALA A 302 -4.72 -11.85 25.65
N GLN A 303 -3.53 -11.47 25.19
CA GLN A 303 -2.69 -10.45 25.79
C GLN A 303 -1.79 -9.80 24.75
N VAL A 304 -1.21 -8.66 25.09
CA VAL A 304 -0.21 -7.98 24.25
C VAL A 304 1.08 -8.81 24.19
N HIS A 305 1.60 -8.98 22.98
CA HIS A 305 2.90 -9.57 22.70
C HIS A 305 3.71 -8.57 21.89
N HIS A 306 4.81 -8.06 22.45
CA HIS A 306 5.64 -7.04 21.81
C HIS A 306 6.38 -7.51 20.57
N GLU A 307 6.50 -8.84 20.37
CA GLU A 307 7.13 -9.48 19.22
C GLU A 307 6.13 -9.75 18.09
N ILE A 308 4.84 -9.53 18.33
CA ILE A 308 3.77 -9.79 17.36
C ILE A 308 3.07 -8.49 16.99
N ASP A 309 3.12 -8.15 15.73
CA ASP A 309 2.31 -7.08 15.18
C ASP A 309 0.95 -7.66 14.77
N LEU A 310 -0.11 -7.05 15.24
CA LEU A 310 -1.46 -7.41 14.82
C LEU A 310 -1.88 -6.50 13.67
N VAL A 311 -2.06 -7.08 12.50
CA VAL A 311 -2.57 -6.43 11.28
C VAL A 311 -3.78 -7.21 10.78
N THR A 312 -4.29 -6.89 9.61
CA THR A 312 -5.40 -7.64 9.01
C THR A 312 -5.06 -8.12 7.60
N THR A 313 -5.83 -9.11 7.14
CA THR A 313 -5.91 -9.43 5.70
C THR A 313 -6.64 -8.31 4.97
N PRO A 314 -6.55 -8.22 3.62
CA PRO A 314 -7.38 -7.29 2.84
C PRO A 314 -8.90 -7.48 2.98
N ALA A 315 -9.34 -8.58 3.59
CA ALA A 315 -10.73 -8.84 3.94
C ALA A 315 -11.10 -8.42 5.38
N GLY A 316 -10.12 -8.02 6.19
CA GLY A 316 -10.31 -7.56 7.58
C GLY A 316 -10.16 -8.65 8.63
N ASP A 317 -9.72 -9.86 8.28
CA ASP A 317 -9.44 -10.91 9.28
C ASP A 317 -8.10 -10.65 9.97
N LEU A 318 -8.04 -10.89 11.30
CA LEU A 318 -6.84 -10.64 12.09
C LEU A 318 -5.65 -11.50 11.67
N VAL A 319 -4.50 -10.89 11.61
CA VAL A 319 -3.22 -11.53 11.29
C VAL A 319 -2.19 -11.23 12.37
N ALA A 320 -1.57 -12.27 12.89
CA ALA A 320 -0.35 -12.14 13.69
C ALA A 320 0.85 -12.12 12.75
N MET A 321 1.63 -11.04 12.77
CA MET A 321 2.83 -10.88 11.98
C MET A 321 4.06 -10.86 12.90
N VAL A 322 5.06 -11.68 12.56
CA VAL A 322 6.37 -11.68 13.22
C VAL A 322 7.43 -11.33 12.19
N HIS A 323 8.27 -10.38 12.50
CA HIS A 323 9.31 -9.87 11.62
C HIS A 323 10.72 -10.09 12.20
N CYS A 324 11.64 -10.56 11.34
CA CYS A 324 13.03 -10.84 11.68
C CYS A 324 13.98 -10.22 10.65
N ASN A 325 14.90 -9.36 11.10
CA ASN A 325 15.78 -8.55 10.23
C ASN A 325 17.04 -9.27 9.72
N ASN A 326 17.26 -10.54 10.02
CA ASN A 326 18.54 -11.24 9.78
C ASN A 326 18.37 -12.49 8.90
N GLY A 327 17.46 -12.49 7.94
CA GLY A 327 17.17 -13.63 7.09
C GLY A 327 18.33 -14.10 6.20
N ASP A 328 19.30 -13.23 5.92
CA ASP A 328 20.47 -13.50 5.08
C ASP A 328 21.73 -13.89 5.88
N ARG A 329 21.72 -13.77 7.21
CA ARG A 329 22.84 -14.23 8.03
C ARG A 329 22.85 -15.75 8.09
N LYS A 330 23.73 -16.36 7.31
CA LYS A 330 24.18 -17.72 7.60
C LYS A 330 24.79 -17.71 8.99
N SER A 331 24.15 -18.35 9.96
CA SER A 331 24.76 -18.61 11.26
C SER A 331 26.00 -19.44 11.00
N VAL A 332 27.18 -18.83 11.10
CA VAL A 332 28.42 -19.58 11.22
C VAL A 332 28.45 -20.07 12.65
N VAL A 333 28.10 -21.34 12.82
CA VAL A 333 28.36 -22.08 14.06
C VAL A 333 29.83 -22.47 14.05
#